data_9d5d269d28b4ead58fa4555ffe938a3d
#
_entry.id   9d5d269d28b4ead58fa4555ffe938a3d
#
_cell.length_a   1.000
_cell.length_b   1.000
_cell.length_c   1.000
_cell.angle_alpha   90.00
_cell.angle_beta   90.00
_cell.angle_gamma   90.00
#
_symmetry.space_group_name_H-M   'P 1'
#
loop_
_entity.id
_entity.type
_entity.pdbx_description
1 polymer ?
#
loop_
_entity_poly.entity_id
_entity_poly.type
_entity_poly.pdbx_seq_one_letter_code
_entity_poly.pdbx_strand_id
1 'polypeptide(L)'
;MKAISLVGPKKSGKTTLGIKLAQYFKKQGLTVSAAKFSHHDLNWQDTDTTRYAEICDTVAGLGPNETFIHWDGHRFLPDLLPLLTADVLIVEGGKELGFLPRILCLSGDLSDGIEWLHPELALGSYGERTLGPIPVCKTIEELGDLVLEKGFFLPGMDCETCGRPDCKGLAEDIVKGVATPEACLAMHNSITVDINGAPVGMKPFVEEIISASIREMLRTLKGYSPGKATLTLDV
;
A
#
# COMPACT_ATOMS: atom_id res chain seq x y z
N MET A 1 -8.42 2.64 -5.11
CA MET A 1 -8.00 2.72 -3.68
C MET A 1 -7.16 3.96 -3.47
N LYS A 2 -7.50 4.82 -2.50
CA LYS A 2 -6.65 5.89 -1.99
C LYS A 2 -5.73 5.31 -0.93
N ALA A 3 -4.47 5.75 -0.85
CA ALA A 3 -3.55 5.26 0.17
C ALA A 3 -2.63 6.38 0.67
N ILE A 4 -2.24 6.28 1.93
CA ILE A 4 -1.25 7.15 2.58
C ILE A 4 -0.42 6.36 3.58
N SER A 5 0.80 6.82 3.85
CA SER A 5 1.56 6.41 5.03
C SER A 5 1.64 7.54 6.06
N LEU A 6 1.50 7.19 7.34
CA LEU A 6 1.69 8.08 8.48
C LEU A 6 3.11 7.89 9.02
N VAL A 7 3.96 8.88 8.82
CA VAL A 7 5.37 8.80 9.24
C VAL A 7 5.72 9.90 10.23
N GLY A 8 6.66 9.63 11.11
CA GLY A 8 7.07 10.55 12.16
C GLY A 8 7.84 9.84 13.27
N PRO A 9 8.45 10.56 14.20
CA PRO A 9 9.22 9.99 15.29
C PRO A 9 8.35 9.09 16.21
N LYS A 10 9.03 8.35 17.08
CA LYS A 10 8.36 7.57 18.13
C LYS A 10 7.49 8.50 19.00
N LYS A 11 6.30 8.05 19.37
CA LYS A 11 5.33 8.84 20.18
C LYS A 11 4.80 10.12 19.49
N SER A 12 4.93 10.29 18.19
CA SER A 12 4.39 11.46 17.47
C SER A 12 2.87 11.43 17.24
N GLY A 13 2.15 10.45 17.78
CA GLY A 13 0.69 10.36 17.66
C GLY A 13 0.18 9.67 16.39
N LYS A 14 1.04 9.01 15.60
CA LYS A 14 0.64 8.30 14.36
C LYS A 14 -0.55 7.37 14.53
N THR A 15 -0.51 6.50 15.54
CA THR A 15 -1.58 5.54 15.81
C THR A 15 -2.90 6.25 16.12
N THR A 16 -2.85 7.28 16.98
CA THR A 16 -4.03 8.07 17.32
C THR A 16 -4.61 8.78 16.09
N LEU A 17 -3.73 9.34 15.25
CA LEU A 17 -4.12 9.98 14.00
C LEU A 17 -4.74 8.98 13.02
N GLY A 18 -4.11 7.82 12.83
CA GLY A 18 -4.61 6.75 11.95
C GLY A 18 -6.01 6.28 12.36
N ILE A 19 -6.25 6.08 13.66
CA ILE A 19 -7.57 5.70 14.18
C ILE A 19 -8.61 6.81 13.90
N LYS A 20 -8.27 8.08 14.15
CA LYS A 20 -9.19 9.20 13.89
C LYS A 20 -9.52 9.33 12.39
N LEU A 21 -8.54 9.17 11.52
CA LEU A 21 -8.76 9.16 10.06
C LEU A 21 -9.62 7.98 9.63
N ALA A 22 -9.37 6.79 10.15
CA ALA A 22 -10.20 5.63 9.86
C ALA A 22 -11.67 5.85 10.28
N GLN A 23 -11.88 6.44 11.45
CA GLN A 23 -13.23 6.83 11.92
C GLN A 23 -13.87 7.88 11.03
N TYR A 24 -13.10 8.87 10.57
CA TYR A 24 -13.59 9.88 9.62
C TYR A 24 -14.05 9.23 8.32
N PHE A 25 -13.23 8.40 7.69
CA PHE A 25 -13.60 7.72 6.43
C PHE A 25 -14.78 6.77 6.60
N LYS A 26 -14.86 6.05 7.72
CA LYS A 26 -16.03 5.21 8.04
C LYS A 26 -17.31 6.00 8.15
N LYS A 27 -17.28 7.20 8.73
CA LYS A 27 -18.45 8.12 8.79
C LYS A 27 -18.88 8.61 7.41
N GLN A 28 -17.95 8.68 6.44
CA GLN A 28 -18.24 8.99 5.04
C GLN A 28 -18.78 7.77 4.24
N GLY A 29 -18.96 6.63 4.90
CA GLY A 29 -19.43 5.40 4.26
C GLY A 29 -18.36 4.61 3.50
N LEU A 30 -17.08 4.97 3.65
CA LEU A 30 -15.96 4.32 2.96
C LEU A 30 -15.47 3.10 3.74
N THR A 31 -14.98 2.11 3.00
CA THR A 31 -14.23 0.99 3.57
C THR A 31 -12.78 1.41 3.83
N VAL A 32 -12.21 0.94 4.94
CA VAL A 32 -10.85 1.31 5.36
C VAL A 32 -10.08 0.07 5.73
N SER A 33 -8.89 -0.09 5.15
CA SER A 33 -7.88 -1.05 5.58
C SER A 33 -6.71 -0.33 6.24
N ALA A 34 -6.03 -1.02 7.14
CA ALA A 34 -4.84 -0.49 7.80
C ALA A 34 -3.71 -1.52 7.81
N ALA A 35 -2.47 -1.04 7.64
CA ALA A 35 -1.26 -1.82 7.84
C ALA A 35 -0.34 -1.06 8.81
N LYS A 36 0.37 -1.80 9.66
CA LYS A 36 1.30 -1.20 10.63
C LYS A 36 2.65 -1.86 10.56
N PHE A 37 3.69 -1.05 10.38
CA PHE A 37 5.07 -1.49 10.49
C PHE A 37 5.53 -1.37 11.95
N SER A 38 6.06 -2.45 12.50
CA SER A 38 6.63 -2.50 13.83
C SER A 38 8.07 -2.98 13.77
N HIS A 39 8.94 -2.38 14.62
CA HIS A 39 10.31 -2.86 14.85
C HIS A 39 10.38 -3.88 16.00
N HIS A 40 9.25 -4.19 16.60
CA HIS A 40 9.11 -5.17 17.67
C HIS A 40 8.18 -6.27 17.18
N ASP A 41 8.31 -7.45 17.77
CA ASP A 41 7.38 -8.53 17.53
C ASP A 41 5.94 -8.09 17.81
N LEU A 42 5.01 -8.60 17.02
CA LEU A 42 3.60 -8.32 17.22
C LEU A 42 3.14 -9.03 18.48
N ASN A 43 2.42 -8.32 19.35
CA ASN A 43 1.90 -8.91 20.58
C ASN A 43 0.83 -9.97 20.26
N TRP A 44 1.10 -11.20 20.65
CA TRP A 44 0.17 -12.29 20.60
C TRP A 44 -0.35 -12.57 22.02
N GLN A 45 -1.58 -13.04 22.11
CA GLN A 45 -2.09 -13.60 23.34
C GLN A 45 -1.68 -15.08 23.43
N ASP A 46 -1.37 -15.60 24.60
CA ASP A 46 -1.09 -17.03 24.81
C ASP A 46 -2.38 -17.83 24.61
N THR A 47 -2.55 -18.41 23.44
CA THR A 47 -3.72 -19.17 23.00
C THR A 47 -3.25 -20.43 22.26
N ASP A 48 -4.17 -21.35 21.98
CA ASP A 48 -3.82 -22.55 21.20
C ASP A 48 -3.28 -22.20 19.80
N THR A 49 -3.75 -21.12 19.20
CA THR A 49 -3.24 -20.63 17.90
C THR A 49 -1.80 -20.16 17.98
N THR A 50 -1.35 -19.56 19.07
CA THR A 50 0.07 -19.19 19.24
C THR A 50 0.97 -20.39 19.38
N ARG A 51 0.50 -21.47 20.00
CA ARG A 51 1.26 -22.75 20.07
C ARG A 51 1.43 -23.40 18.70
N TYR A 52 0.42 -23.28 17.82
CA TYR A 52 0.58 -23.71 16.42
C TYR A 52 1.60 -22.85 15.68
N ALA A 53 1.63 -21.54 15.94
CA ALA A 53 2.57 -20.64 15.29
C ALA A 53 4.06 -20.89 15.64
N GLU A 54 4.34 -21.56 16.76
CA GLU A 54 5.70 -22.00 17.14
C GLU A 54 6.24 -23.14 16.25
N ILE A 55 5.37 -23.82 15.49
CA ILE A 55 5.72 -25.05 14.77
C ILE A 55 5.34 -24.95 13.29
N CYS A 56 4.31 -24.18 12.96
CA CYS A 56 3.73 -24.11 11.62
C CYS A 56 4.14 -22.82 10.89
N ASP A 57 4.48 -22.94 9.61
CA ASP A 57 4.84 -21.80 8.75
C ASP A 57 3.66 -20.82 8.56
N THR A 58 2.44 -21.32 8.66
CA THR A 58 1.21 -20.50 8.53
C THR A 58 0.11 -21.03 9.43
N VAL A 59 -0.57 -20.14 10.14
CA VAL A 59 -1.72 -20.47 11.00
C VAL A 59 -2.88 -19.53 10.68
N ALA A 60 -4.04 -20.10 10.40
CA ALA A 60 -5.29 -19.35 10.30
C ALA A 60 -6.15 -19.55 11.55
N GLY A 61 -6.57 -18.48 12.18
CA GLY A 61 -7.54 -18.48 13.26
C GLY A 61 -8.92 -18.06 12.74
N LEU A 62 -9.91 -18.90 12.93
CA LEU A 62 -11.28 -18.70 12.45
C LEU A 62 -12.21 -18.62 13.66
N GLY A 63 -12.72 -17.45 13.95
CA GLY A 63 -13.71 -17.17 14.97
C GLY A 63 -15.09 -16.85 14.40
N PRO A 64 -16.11 -16.73 15.24
CA PRO A 64 -17.46 -16.44 14.76
C PRO A 64 -17.62 -15.01 14.17
N ASN A 65 -16.75 -14.06 14.58
CA ASN A 65 -16.84 -12.65 14.18
C ASN A 65 -15.54 -12.11 13.59
N GLU A 66 -14.46 -12.89 13.62
CA GLU A 66 -13.15 -12.45 13.14
C GLU A 66 -12.33 -13.62 12.58
N THR A 67 -11.40 -13.30 11.69
CA THR A 67 -10.43 -14.24 11.14
C THR A 67 -9.09 -13.55 11.10
N PHE A 68 -8.01 -14.25 11.42
CA PHE A 68 -6.65 -13.77 11.24
C PHE A 68 -5.78 -14.83 10.56
N ILE A 69 -4.67 -14.38 9.97
CA ILE A 69 -3.63 -15.24 9.42
C ILE A 69 -2.30 -14.81 10.01
N HIS A 70 -1.54 -15.79 10.47
CA HIS A 70 -0.15 -15.65 10.87
C HIS A 70 0.74 -16.39 9.89
N TRP A 71 1.82 -15.75 9.47
CA TRP A 71 2.91 -16.36 8.73
C TRP A 71 4.18 -16.31 9.58
N ASP A 72 4.88 -17.42 9.68
CA ASP A 72 6.26 -17.40 10.17
C ASP A 72 7.14 -16.74 9.10
N GLY A 73 7.79 -15.64 9.48
CA GLY A 73 8.63 -14.85 8.59
C GLY A 73 8.02 -13.55 8.09
N HIS A 74 8.90 -12.72 7.56
CA HIS A 74 8.58 -11.38 7.08
C HIS A 74 7.80 -11.44 5.76
N ARG A 75 6.76 -10.62 5.65
CA ARG A 75 6.02 -10.35 4.40
C ARG A 75 6.14 -8.88 4.05
N PHE A 76 6.22 -8.57 2.76
CA PHE A 76 6.22 -7.20 2.28
C PHE A 76 4.78 -6.70 2.10
N LEU A 77 4.57 -5.39 2.26
CA LEU A 77 3.24 -4.80 2.09
C LEU A 77 2.60 -5.14 0.72
N PRO A 78 3.33 -5.12 -0.42
CA PRO A 78 2.77 -5.53 -1.70
C PRO A 78 2.15 -6.93 -1.69
N ASP A 79 2.73 -7.88 -0.97
CA ASP A 79 2.23 -9.27 -0.88
C ASP A 79 0.88 -9.34 -0.15
N LEU A 80 0.60 -8.37 0.75
CA LEU A 80 -0.60 -8.32 1.56
C LEU A 80 -1.73 -7.47 0.93
N LEU A 81 -1.43 -6.67 -0.09
CA LEU A 81 -2.40 -5.77 -0.71
C LEU A 81 -3.65 -6.46 -1.25
N PRO A 82 -3.59 -7.68 -1.84
CA PRO A 82 -4.78 -8.39 -2.26
C PRO A 82 -5.76 -8.69 -1.11
N LEU A 83 -5.28 -8.73 0.14
CA LEU A 83 -6.08 -8.94 1.34
C LEU A 83 -6.57 -7.63 1.96
N LEU A 84 -5.99 -6.50 1.60
CA LEU A 84 -6.26 -5.16 2.15
C LEU A 84 -7.17 -4.34 1.21
N THR A 85 -8.16 -4.98 0.61
CA THR A 85 -9.09 -4.33 -0.32
C THR A 85 -10.01 -3.35 0.42
N ALA A 86 -9.90 -2.05 0.08
CA ALA A 86 -10.73 -0.99 0.67
C ALA A 86 -10.72 0.24 -0.23
N ASP A 87 -11.59 1.23 0.07
CA ASP A 87 -11.56 2.53 -0.60
C ASP A 87 -10.32 3.33 -0.17
N VAL A 88 -9.92 3.18 1.11
CA VAL A 88 -8.76 3.87 1.69
C VAL A 88 -7.87 2.90 2.46
N LEU A 89 -6.56 2.94 2.18
CA LEU A 89 -5.51 2.24 2.92
C LEU A 89 -4.69 3.24 3.74
N ILE A 90 -4.63 3.02 5.05
CA ILE A 90 -3.79 3.77 5.98
C ILE A 90 -2.62 2.87 6.39
N VAL A 91 -1.39 3.32 6.13
CA VAL A 91 -0.17 2.63 6.55
C VAL A 91 0.47 3.39 7.70
N GLU A 92 0.61 2.79 8.86
CA GLU A 92 1.35 3.38 9.99
C GLU A 92 2.81 2.96 9.93
N GLY A 93 3.72 3.90 9.79
CA GLY A 93 5.15 3.64 9.61
C GLY A 93 5.50 3.39 8.14
N GLY A 94 6.42 2.44 7.88
CA GLY A 94 6.84 2.13 6.52
C GLY A 94 7.59 3.30 5.86
N LYS A 95 8.50 3.96 6.59
CA LYS A 95 9.27 5.11 6.09
C LYS A 95 10.08 4.80 4.83
N GLU A 96 10.42 3.53 4.61
CA GLU A 96 11.15 3.06 3.42
C GLU A 96 10.25 2.84 2.18
N LEU A 97 8.92 2.92 2.36
CA LEU A 97 7.99 2.74 1.24
C LEU A 97 8.00 3.96 0.32
N GLY A 98 8.69 3.89 -0.80
CA GLY A 98 8.75 4.98 -1.78
C GLY A 98 7.49 5.13 -2.63
N PHE A 99 6.61 4.15 -2.67
CA PHE A 99 5.47 4.06 -3.57
C PHE A 99 4.13 4.58 -2.99
N LEU A 100 4.16 5.16 -1.77
CA LEU A 100 3.01 5.76 -1.11
C LEU A 100 3.27 7.22 -0.75
N PRO A 101 2.29 8.11 -0.92
CA PRO A 101 2.38 9.45 -0.38
C PRO A 101 2.31 9.43 1.15
N ARG A 102 2.76 10.52 1.78
CA ARG A 102 2.92 10.59 3.25
C ARG A 102 2.15 11.72 3.87
N ILE A 103 1.75 11.50 5.12
CA ILE A 103 1.38 12.53 6.08
C ILE A 103 2.45 12.54 7.17
N LEU A 104 3.06 13.68 7.39
CA LEU A 104 4.09 13.86 8.40
C LEU A 104 3.47 14.16 9.76
N CYS A 105 3.78 13.32 10.75
CA CYS A 105 3.43 13.54 12.15
C CYS A 105 4.66 14.13 12.84
N LEU A 106 4.74 15.45 12.93
CA LEU A 106 5.94 16.19 13.36
C LEU A 106 6.01 16.45 14.86
N SER A 107 5.10 15.86 15.66
CA SER A 107 5.18 15.90 17.12
C SER A 107 6.29 14.98 17.63
N GLY A 108 6.97 15.37 18.70
CA GLY A 108 8.04 14.58 19.29
C GLY A 108 9.44 15.11 18.94
N ASP A 109 10.45 14.28 19.17
CA ASP A 109 11.85 14.62 18.94
C ASP A 109 12.22 14.51 17.46
N LEU A 110 12.77 15.58 16.93
CA LEU A 110 13.26 15.73 15.55
C LEU A 110 14.73 16.18 15.53
N SER A 111 15.49 15.92 16.61
CA SER A 111 16.90 16.28 16.71
C SER A 111 17.76 15.67 15.61
N ASP A 112 17.38 14.50 15.10
CA ASP A 112 18.08 13.80 14.01
C ASP A 112 17.72 14.34 12.62
N GLY A 113 17.04 15.49 12.55
CA GLY A 113 16.53 16.03 11.29
C GLY A 113 15.23 15.38 10.85
N ILE A 114 14.85 15.63 9.59
CA ILE A 114 13.61 15.17 9.00
C ILE A 114 13.80 14.42 7.67
N GLU A 115 15.02 14.38 7.17
CA GLU A 115 15.35 13.79 5.86
C GLU A 115 14.93 12.32 5.80
N TRP A 116 15.04 11.61 6.91
CA TRP A 116 14.63 10.22 7.06
C TRP A 116 13.10 10.01 6.98
N LEU A 117 12.30 11.10 7.05
CA LEU A 117 10.87 11.06 6.81
C LEU A 117 10.52 11.14 5.32
N HIS A 118 11.50 11.40 4.47
CA HIS A 118 11.31 11.62 3.03
C HIS A 118 10.21 12.65 2.73
N PRO A 119 10.42 13.93 3.13
CA PRO A 119 9.41 14.97 2.98
C PRO A 119 9.00 15.25 1.53
N GLU A 120 9.81 14.82 0.56
CA GLU A 120 9.52 14.88 -0.87
C GLU A 120 8.27 14.07 -1.29
N LEU A 121 7.87 13.10 -0.46
CA LEU A 121 6.65 12.29 -0.66
C LEU A 121 5.45 12.83 0.15
N ALA A 122 5.60 13.94 0.87
CA ALA A 122 4.57 14.43 1.77
C ALA A 122 3.47 15.19 1.02
N LEU A 123 2.23 14.74 1.15
CA LEU A 123 1.05 15.52 0.76
C LEU A 123 0.76 16.62 1.77
N GLY A 124 1.07 16.39 3.03
CA GLY A 124 0.84 17.33 4.12
C GLY A 124 1.44 16.85 5.44
N SER A 125 1.32 17.69 6.46
CA SER A 125 1.63 17.37 7.85
C SER A 125 0.39 17.58 8.72
N TYR A 126 0.35 16.91 9.87
CA TYR A 126 -0.72 17.07 10.84
C TYR A 126 -0.18 17.64 12.14
N GLY A 127 -0.82 18.70 12.64
CA GLY A 127 -0.45 19.39 13.87
C GLY A 127 -0.15 20.87 13.65
N GLU A 128 0.74 21.42 14.50
CA GLU A 128 1.05 22.85 14.48
C GLU A 128 2.39 23.20 13.80
N ARG A 129 3.28 22.21 13.66
CA ARG A 129 4.62 22.45 13.07
C ARG A 129 4.53 22.57 11.57
N THR A 130 5.16 23.59 11.04
CA THR A 130 5.31 23.81 9.59
C THR A 130 6.65 23.26 9.12
N LEU A 131 6.68 22.76 7.89
CA LEU A 131 7.88 22.25 7.25
C LEU A 131 7.95 22.72 5.80
N GLY A 132 8.64 23.83 5.58
CA GLY A 132 8.78 24.40 4.24
C GLY A 132 7.43 24.62 3.54
N PRO A 133 7.28 24.20 2.29
CA PRO A 133 6.06 24.39 1.51
C PRO A 133 4.97 23.32 1.78
N ILE A 134 5.22 22.35 2.70
CA ILE A 134 4.28 21.25 2.97
C ILE A 134 3.04 21.77 3.67
N PRO A 135 1.84 21.55 3.15
CA PRO A 135 0.59 21.99 3.78
C PRO A 135 0.43 21.42 5.19
N VAL A 136 -0.08 22.24 6.11
CA VAL A 136 -0.37 21.82 7.48
C VAL A 136 -1.87 21.69 7.65
N CYS A 137 -2.34 20.47 7.93
CA CYS A 137 -3.73 20.22 8.32
C CYS A 137 -3.85 20.28 9.84
N LYS A 138 -4.82 21.05 10.32
CA LYS A 138 -5.08 21.26 11.76
C LYS A 138 -6.22 20.38 12.27
N THR A 139 -7.11 19.99 11.38
CA THR A 139 -8.27 19.14 11.72
C THR A 139 -8.21 17.81 10.99
N ILE A 140 -8.99 16.85 11.48
CA ILE A 140 -9.11 15.52 10.84
C ILE A 140 -9.85 15.64 9.51
N GLU A 141 -10.80 16.53 9.43
CA GLU A 141 -11.60 16.81 8.23
C GLU A 141 -10.69 17.33 7.10
N GLU A 142 -9.91 18.39 7.36
CA GLU A 142 -8.94 18.93 6.40
C GLU A 142 -7.97 17.84 5.90
N LEU A 143 -7.47 17.01 6.81
CA LEU A 143 -6.55 15.94 6.46
C LEU A 143 -7.24 14.82 5.69
N GLY A 144 -8.44 14.45 6.10
CA GLY A 144 -9.25 13.43 5.42
C GLY A 144 -9.57 13.84 3.99
N ASP A 145 -10.00 15.10 3.78
CA ASP A 145 -10.30 15.64 2.46
C ASP A 145 -9.05 15.67 1.57
N LEU A 146 -7.90 16.07 2.13
CA LEU A 146 -6.61 16.03 1.42
C LEU A 146 -6.26 14.61 0.96
N VAL A 147 -6.49 13.61 1.83
CA VAL A 147 -6.24 12.20 1.49
C VAL A 147 -7.19 11.71 0.40
N LEU A 148 -8.47 12.06 0.47
CA LEU A 148 -9.45 11.68 -0.57
C LEU A 148 -9.15 12.34 -1.91
N GLU A 149 -8.69 13.58 -1.90
CA GLU A 149 -8.31 14.30 -3.11
C GLU A 149 -6.99 13.75 -3.69
N LYS A 150 -5.92 13.74 -2.89
CA LYS A 150 -4.54 13.55 -3.37
C LYS A 150 -3.89 12.23 -3.00
N GLY A 151 -4.49 11.43 -2.13
CA GLY A 151 -3.98 10.10 -1.81
C GLY A 151 -3.94 9.19 -3.04
N PHE A 152 -2.90 8.40 -3.17
CA PHE A 152 -2.73 7.44 -4.25
C PHE A 152 -1.95 6.21 -3.78
N PHE A 153 -1.99 5.19 -4.62
CA PHE A 153 -1.27 3.95 -4.45
C PHE A 153 -0.53 3.62 -5.74
N LEU A 154 0.75 3.28 -5.63
CA LEU A 154 1.53 2.67 -6.71
C LEU A 154 1.88 1.22 -6.33
N PRO A 155 2.12 0.33 -7.30
CA PRO A 155 2.32 -1.10 -7.01
C PRO A 155 3.64 -1.44 -6.29
N GLY A 156 4.60 -0.51 -6.22
CA GLY A 156 5.88 -0.73 -5.51
C GLY A 156 6.80 -1.75 -6.18
N MET A 157 6.68 -1.95 -7.49
CA MET A 157 7.44 -2.96 -8.25
C MET A 157 8.76 -2.46 -8.82
N ASP A 158 9.02 -1.15 -8.75
CA ASP A 158 10.24 -0.49 -9.27
C ASP A 158 10.63 -0.96 -10.69
N CYS A 159 9.61 -1.17 -11.54
CA CYS A 159 9.75 -1.81 -12.86
C CYS A 159 10.24 -0.87 -13.96
N GLU A 160 10.52 0.40 -13.67
CA GLU A 160 11.01 1.45 -14.58
C GLU A 160 10.12 1.72 -15.81
N THR A 161 8.98 1.05 -15.93
CA THR A 161 8.08 1.10 -17.10
C THR A 161 7.55 2.51 -17.38
N CYS A 162 7.36 3.32 -16.34
CA CYS A 162 6.90 4.71 -16.45
C CYS A 162 8.04 5.70 -16.83
N GLY A 163 9.25 5.20 -17.09
CA GLY A 163 10.42 6.02 -17.42
C GLY A 163 11.12 6.66 -16.22
N ARG A 164 10.73 6.30 -14.98
CA ARG A 164 11.43 6.68 -13.74
C ARG A 164 12.24 5.48 -13.24
N PRO A 165 13.32 5.72 -12.47
CA PRO A 165 14.20 4.64 -12.00
C PRO A 165 13.50 3.71 -10.99
N ASP A 166 12.48 4.22 -10.30
CA ASP A 166 11.73 3.49 -9.29
C ASP A 166 10.33 4.10 -9.08
N CYS A 167 9.51 3.45 -8.24
CA CYS A 167 8.18 3.95 -7.88
C CYS A 167 8.27 5.23 -7.02
N LYS A 168 9.37 5.46 -6.30
CA LYS A 168 9.57 6.67 -5.51
C LYS A 168 9.66 7.90 -6.42
N GLY A 169 10.42 7.84 -7.50
CA GLY A 169 10.53 8.93 -8.48
C GLY A 169 9.17 9.31 -9.09
N LEU A 170 8.33 8.32 -9.40
CA LEU A 170 6.97 8.61 -9.86
C LEU A 170 6.11 9.21 -8.73
N ALA A 171 6.20 8.68 -7.50
CA ALA A 171 5.45 9.22 -6.38
C ALA A 171 5.82 10.68 -6.06
N GLU A 172 7.10 11.03 -6.13
CA GLU A 172 7.55 12.42 -5.98
C GLU A 172 6.96 13.35 -7.04
N ASP A 173 6.95 12.90 -8.31
CA ASP A 173 6.36 13.66 -9.40
C ASP A 173 4.85 13.87 -9.22
N ILE A 174 4.15 12.86 -8.70
CA ILE A 174 2.71 12.96 -8.38
C ILE A 174 2.48 13.96 -7.25
N VAL A 175 3.25 13.88 -6.17
CA VAL A 175 3.16 14.80 -5.04
C VAL A 175 3.44 16.25 -5.48
N LYS A 176 4.40 16.46 -6.39
CA LYS A 176 4.73 17.76 -6.97
C LYS A 176 3.68 18.25 -7.98
N GLY A 177 2.72 17.41 -8.38
CA GLY A 177 1.71 17.74 -9.41
C GLY A 177 2.25 17.73 -10.84
N VAL A 178 3.43 17.13 -11.07
CA VAL A 178 4.07 17.00 -12.40
C VAL A 178 3.53 15.78 -13.15
N ALA A 179 3.08 14.77 -12.41
CA ALA A 179 2.49 13.55 -12.94
C ALA A 179 1.20 13.20 -12.19
N THR A 180 0.49 12.19 -12.70
CA THR A 180 -0.68 11.59 -12.03
C THR A 180 -0.45 10.08 -11.85
N PRO A 181 -1.22 9.39 -10.98
CA PRO A 181 -1.09 7.95 -10.77
C PRO A 181 -1.25 7.13 -12.06
N GLU A 182 -2.01 7.64 -13.03
CA GLU A 182 -2.24 7.02 -14.33
C GLU A 182 -0.96 6.95 -15.19
N ALA A 183 0.08 7.68 -14.82
CA ALA A 183 1.41 7.54 -15.45
C ALA A 183 2.09 6.20 -15.10
N CYS A 184 1.60 5.47 -14.09
CA CYS A 184 2.09 4.14 -13.76
C CYS A 184 1.51 3.10 -14.74
N LEU A 185 2.27 2.75 -15.77
CA LEU A 185 1.81 1.79 -16.78
C LEU A 185 1.55 0.39 -16.21
N ALA A 186 2.25 0.00 -15.14
CA ALA A 186 2.01 -1.28 -14.48
C ALA A 186 0.64 -1.40 -13.81
N MET A 187 -0.05 -0.29 -13.53
CA MET A 187 -1.43 -0.29 -13.02
C MET A 187 -2.49 -0.49 -14.11
N HIS A 188 -2.12 -0.34 -15.37
CA HIS A 188 -3.02 -0.44 -16.52
C HIS A 188 -2.83 -1.71 -17.34
N ASN A 189 -2.05 -2.65 -16.82
CA ASN A 189 -1.77 -3.89 -17.49
C ASN A 189 -3.06 -4.71 -17.72
N SER A 190 -3.20 -5.22 -18.93
CA SER A 190 -4.32 -6.11 -19.30
C SER A 190 -4.13 -7.54 -18.76
N ILE A 191 -2.92 -7.84 -18.30
CA ILE A 191 -2.54 -9.11 -17.66
C ILE A 191 -1.72 -8.83 -16.40
N THR A 192 -1.99 -9.58 -15.35
CA THR A 192 -1.16 -9.66 -14.14
C THR A 192 -0.50 -11.02 -14.08
N VAL A 193 0.78 -11.05 -13.76
CA VAL A 193 1.54 -12.28 -13.53
C VAL A 193 1.97 -12.32 -12.08
N ASP A 194 1.74 -13.45 -11.46
CA ASP A 194 2.11 -13.74 -10.09
C ASP A 194 2.87 -15.06 -10.07
N ILE A 195 4.04 -15.09 -9.44
CA ILE A 195 4.85 -16.30 -9.31
C ILE A 195 5.09 -16.56 -7.83
N ASN A 196 4.62 -17.68 -7.33
CA ASN A 196 4.69 -18.06 -5.91
C ASN A 196 4.08 -17.02 -4.96
N GLY A 197 2.99 -16.35 -5.39
CA GLY A 197 2.33 -15.31 -4.61
C GLY A 197 3.01 -13.93 -4.66
N ALA A 198 4.04 -13.77 -5.47
CA ALA A 198 4.72 -12.49 -5.67
C ALA A 198 4.38 -11.89 -7.06
N PRO A 199 3.86 -10.64 -7.13
CA PRO A 199 3.56 -10.01 -8.39
C PRO A 199 4.83 -9.73 -9.18
N VAL A 200 4.80 -10.06 -10.47
CA VAL A 200 5.91 -9.82 -11.40
C VAL A 200 5.59 -8.61 -12.26
N GLY A 201 6.41 -7.56 -12.13
CA GLY A 201 6.31 -6.37 -12.98
C GLY A 201 6.72 -6.68 -14.43
N MET A 202 5.95 -6.17 -15.38
CA MET A 202 6.22 -6.35 -16.80
C MET A 202 6.35 -5.01 -17.51
N LYS A 203 7.33 -4.92 -18.42
CA LYS A 203 7.38 -3.79 -19.36
C LYS A 203 6.24 -3.95 -20.39
N PRO A 204 5.65 -2.85 -20.90
CA PRO A 204 4.51 -2.91 -21.81
C PRO A 204 4.71 -3.84 -23.01
N PHE A 205 5.91 -3.85 -23.59
CA PHE A 205 6.25 -4.74 -24.68
C PHE A 205 6.15 -6.24 -24.32
N VAL A 206 6.62 -6.61 -23.11
CA VAL A 206 6.54 -7.99 -22.61
C VAL A 206 5.08 -8.36 -22.34
N GLU A 207 4.35 -7.45 -21.73
CA GLU A 207 2.92 -7.62 -21.48
C GLU A 207 2.13 -7.83 -22.77
N GLU A 208 2.38 -7.02 -23.80
CA GLU A 208 1.71 -7.13 -25.10
C GLU A 208 1.95 -8.50 -25.72
N ILE A 209 3.20 -8.99 -25.72
CA ILE A 209 3.54 -10.32 -26.25
C ILE A 209 2.80 -11.42 -25.48
N ILE A 210 2.89 -11.41 -24.14
CA ILE A 210 2.30 -12.45 -23.28
C ILE A 210 0.77 -12.41 -23.41
N SER A 211 0.16 -11.25 -23.30
CA SER A 211 -1.29 -11.13 -23.36
C SER A 211 -1.87 -11.48 -24.73
N ALA A 212 -1.19 -11.09 -25.81
CA ALA A 212 -1.60 -11.45 -27.15
C ALA A 212 -1.50 -12.96 -27.37
N SER A 213 -0.39 -13.57 -26.97
CA SER A 213 -0.17 -15.01 -27.11
C SER A 213 -1.21 -15.82 -26.33
N ILE A 214 -1.44 -15.47 -25.06
CA ILE A 214 -2.46 -16.15 -24.22
C ILE A 214 -3.86 -15.97 -24.82
N ARG A 215 -4.23 -14.76 -25.26
CA ARG A 215 -5.54 -14.52 -25.90
C ARG A 215 -5.76 -15.39 -27.12
N GLU A 216 -4.77 -15.50 -27.99
CA GLU A 216 -4.88 -16.35 -29.20
C GLU A 216 -5.00 -17.84 -28.83
N MET A 217 -4.23 -18.29 -27.83
CA MET A 217 -4.36 -19.67 -27.33
C MET A 217 -5.76 -19.94 -26.78
N LEU A 218 -6.29 -19.04 -25.95
CA LEU A 218 -7.63 -19.19 -25.37
C LEU A 218 -8.74 -19.21 -26.44
N ARG A 219 -8.59 -18.44 -27.53
CA ARG A 219 -9.55 -18.42 -28.65
C ARG A 219 -9.70 -19.78 -29.34
N THR A 220 -8.70 -20.64 -29.26
CA THR A 220 -8.77 -21.99 -29.84
C THR A 220 -9.59 -22.98 -29.01
N LEU A 221 -9.90 -22.62 -27.75
CA LEU A 221 -10.61 -23.52 -26.85
C LEU A 221 -12.09 -23.61 -27.20
N LYS A 222 -12.63 -24.82 -27.20
CA LYS A 222 -14.07 -25.05 -27.37
C LYS A 222 -14.82 -24.44 -26.19
N GLY A 223 -15.77 -23.54 -26.48
CA GLY A 223 -16.53 -22.81 -25.45
C GLY A 223 -15.91 -21.46 -25.07
N TYR A 224 -14.91 -20.99 -25.80
CA TYR A 224 -14.37 -19.64 -25.61
C TYR A 224 -15.48 -18.57 -25.72
N SER A 225 -15.49 -17.64 -24.80
CA SER A 225 -16.25 -16.39 -24.88
C SER A 225 -15.39 -15.24 -24.37
N PRO A 226 -15.52 -14.02 -24.92
CA PRO A 226 -14.80 -12.86 -24.39
C PRO A 226 -15.15 -12.60 -22.94
N GLY A 227 -14.14 -12.28 -22.11
CA GLY A 227 -14.33 -12.00 -20.69
C GLY A 227 -13.02 -12.03 -19.92
N LYS A 228 -13.10 -11.97 -18.59
CA LYS A 228 -11.95 -12.12 -17.70
C LYS A 228 -11.63 -13.62 -17.54
N ALA A 229 -10.40 -14.00 -17.82
CA ALA A 229 -9.90 -15.36 -17.61
C ALA A 229 -8.84 -15.39 -16.50
N THR A 230 -8.78 -16.49 -15.76
CA THR A 230 -7.72 -16.80 -14.81
C THR A 230 -7.02 -18.06 -15.32
N LEU A 231 -5.68 -18.01 -15.40
CA LEU A 231 -4.84 -19.11 -15.80
C LEU A 231 -3.87 -19.41 -14.68
N THR A 232 -3.80 -20.68 -14.25
CA THR A 232 -2.82 -21.14 -13.27
C THR A 232 -1.95 -22.21 -13.94
N LEU A 233 -0.64 -22.06 -13.82
CA LEU A 233 0.32 -23.03 -14.35
C LEU A 233 1.53 -23.11 -13.42
N ASP A 234 2.14 -24.27 -13.35
CA ASP A 234 3.41 -24.49 -12.67
C ASP A 234 4.57 -24.16 -13.62
N VAL A 235 5.56 -23.40 -13.15
CA VAL A 235 6.71 -22.92 -13.90
C VAL A 235 8.02 -23.31 -13.24
#